data_310e0673a7283b2305d0c21603c1834b
#
_entry.id   310e0673a7283b2305d0c21603c1834b
#
_cell.length_a   1.000
_cell.length_b   1.000
_cell.length_c   1.000
_cell.angle_alpha   90.00
_cell.angle_beta   90.00
_cell.angle_gamma   90.00
#
_symmetry.space_group_name_H-M   'P 1'
#
loop_
_entity.id
_entity.type
_entity.pdbx_description
1 polymer ?
#
loop_
_entity_poly.entity_id
_entity_poly.type
_entity_poly.pdbx_seq_one_letter_code
_entity_poly.pdbx_strand_id
1 'polypeptide(L)'
;NTPTPSTSSPGNGGGGGNKGGASNMSIVYPPYFIGPPVPDELADRFSIPLQPYKGIEMNGIIYLDITYLLNPVLKETVLAAEAARAAANARPWYERYHGVMAIYLIFYALVKPGAPWDVKLPECWESTIGAKYPGFDVKVCFNGWLMTPEELGNFTYGYIGGAFGIPLNVLYAGSWYAAGFPMSGESLEGEYKDWYHIESGYMAYQSYNIRILG
;
A
#
# COMPACT_ATOMS: atom_id res chain seq x y z
N ASN A 1 23.23 -62.40 -45.17
CA ASN A 1 23.42 -60.99 -45.61
C ASN A 1 22.71 -60.05 -44.64
N THR A 2 23.38 -59.70 -43.63
CA THR A 2 22.95 -58.67 -42.67
C THR A 2 23.69 -57.34 -42.98
N PRO A 3 23.01 -56.24 -43.20
CA PRO A 3 23.66 -54.94 -43.27
C PRO A 3 23.88 -54.34 -41.89
N THR A 4 25.08 -53.88 -41.67
CA THR A 4 25.55 -53.13 -40.49
C THR A 4 24.89 -51.75 -40.41
N PRO A 5 24.46 -51.29 -39.25
CA PRO A 5 23.99 -49.89 -39.09
C PRO A 5 25.19 -48.96 -38.90
N SER A 6 25.18 -47.89 -39.68
CA SER A 6 26.10 -46.75 -39.55
C SER A 6 25.78 -45.90 -38.36
N THR A 7 26.74 -45.67 -37.52
CA THR A 7 26.73 -44.74 -36.40
C THR A 7 26.91 -43.32 -36.90
N SER A 8 25.85 -42.52 -36.86
CA SER A 8 25.94 -41.06 -36.98
C SER A 8 25.95 -40.43 -35.61
N SER A 9 27.00 -39.72 -35.27
CA SER A 9 27.15 -38.94 -34.06
C SER A 9 26.13 -37.79 -33.99
N PRO A 10 25.46 -37.57 -32.89
CA PRO A 10 24.62 -36.39 -32.73
C PRO A 10 25.48 -35.20 -32.40
N GLY A 11 25.26 -34.12 -33.18
CA GLY A 11 25.87 -32.83 -32.99
C GLY A 11 25.50 -32.20 -31.63
N ASN A 12 26.52 -31.62 -31.05
CA ASN A 12 26.46 -30.88 -29.81
C ASN A 12 25.66 -29.56 -30.04
N GLY A 13 24.37 -29.59 -29.83
CA GLY A 13 23.50 -28.42 -29.84
C GLY A 13 23.63 -27.67 -28.52
N GLY A 14 24.41 -26.59 -28.50
CA GLY A 14 24.51 -25.70 -27.37
C GLY A 14 23.14 -25.11 -27.00
N GLY A 15 22.54 -25.63 -25.95
CA GLY A 15 21.36 -25.05 -25.33
C GLY A 15 21.76 -23.73 -24.66
N GLY A 16 21.52 -22.62 -25.36
CA GLY A 16 21.54 -21.30 -24.79
C GLY A 16 20.46 -21.21 -23.70
N GLY A 17 20.85 -21.44 -22.45
CA GLY A 17 20.01 -21.15 -21.31
C GLY A 17 19.69 -19.65 -21.31
N ASN A 18 18.49 -19.34 -21.75
CA ASN A 18 17.89 -18.03 -21.57
C ASN A 18 17.67 -17.86 -20.07
N LYS A 19 18.72 -17.39 -19.37
CA LYS A 19 18.57 -16.84 -18.02
C LYS A 19 17.67 -15.63 -18.19
N GLY A 20 16.37 -15.84 -17.99
CA GLY A 20 15.42 -14.78 -17.76
C GLY A 20 15.99 -13.90 -16.64
N GLY A 21 16.72 -12.88 -17.02
CA GLY A 21 17.11 -11.84 -16.12
C GLY A 21 15.80 -11.27 -15.61
N ALA A 22 15.54 -11.49 -14.31
CA ALA A 22 14.63 -10.63 -13.60
C ALA A 22 15.15 -9.22 -13.86
N SER A 23 14.49 -8.52 -14.79
CA SER A 23 14.71 -7.11 -14.97
C SER A 23 14.34 -6.51 -13.61
N ASN A 24 15.37 -6.19 -12.82
CA ASN A 24 15.24 -5.21 -11.77
C ASN A 24 14.70 -3.95 -12.46
N MET A 25 13.40 -3.85 -12.59
CA MET A 25 12.74 -2.58 -12.74
C MET A 25 13.00 -1.86 -11.42
N SER A 26 14.18 -1.26 -11.31
CA SER A 26 14.34 -0.11 -10.46
C SER A 26 13.24 0.83 -10.91
N ILE A 27 12.18 0.96 -10.14
CA ILE A 27 11.28 2.09 -10.25
C ILE A 27 12.21 3.26 -9.93
N VAL A 28 12.73 3.88 -11.00
CA VAL A 28 13.36 5.17 -10.91
C VAL A 28 12.21 6.07 -10.49
N TYR A 29 12.09 6.27 -9.16
CA TYR A 29 11.32 7.41 -8.69
C TYR A 29 11.86 8.58 -9.50
N PRO A 30 10.99 9.34 -10.19
CA PRO A 30 11.47 10.52 -10.88
C PRO A 30 12.34 11.26 -9.86
N PRO A 31 13.52 11.73 -10.25
CA PRO A 31 14.45 12.38 -9.35
C PRO A 31 13.63 13.39 -8.58
N TYR A 32 13.66 13.32 -7.25
CA TYR A 32 12.87 14.13 -6.34
C TYR A 32 12.62 15.48 -6.97
N PHE A 33 11.43 15.62 -7.55
CA PHE A 33 11.03 16.90 -8.10
C PHE A 33 10.99 17.80 -6.86
N ILE A 34 11.97 18.69 -6.76
CA ILE A 34 11.84 19.83 -5.89
C ILE A 34 10.77 20.65 -6.59
N GLY A 35 9.51 20.32 -6.33
CA GLY A 35 8.37 21.08 -6.83
C GLY A 35 8.50 22.52 -6.35
N PRO A 36 7.78 23.44 -6.97
CA PRO A 36 7.74 24.80 -6.50
C PRO A 36 7.39 24.79 -5.01
N PRO A 37 7.92 25.75 -4.21
CA PRO A 37 7.61 25.83 -2.80
C PRO A 37 6.08 25.89 -2.63
N VAL A 38 5.59 25.11 -1.67
CA VAL A 38 4.16 25.16 -1.32
C VAL A 38 3.83 26.60 -0.90
N PRO A 39 2.75 27.21 -1.42
CA PRO A 39 2.35 28.53 -1.00
C PRO A 39 2.22 28.60 0.54
N ASP A 40 2.63 29.72 1.14
CA ASP A 40 2.62 29.93 2.60
C ASP A 40 1.27 29.61 3.24
N GLU A 41 0.16 29.91 2.54
CA GLU A 41 -1.21 29.61 2.98
C GLU A 41 -1.48 28.12 3.15
N LEU A 42 -0.84 27.27 2.33
CA LEU A 42 -0.89 25.82 2.45
C LEU A 42 0.11 25.32 3.49
N ALA A 43 1.28 25.95 3.58
CA ALA A 43 2.30 25.62 4.58
C ALA A 43 1.79 25.84 6.01
N ASP A 44 1.08 26.93 6.25
CA ASP A 44 0.46 27.24 7.56
C ASP A 44 -0.59 26.19 7.97
N ARG A 45 -1.30 25.60 7.00
CA ARG A 45 -2.26 24.52 7.29
C ARG A 45 -1.58 23.25 7.79
N PHE A 46 -0.35 22.98 7.36
CA PHE A 46 0.29 21.69 7.59
C PHE A 46 1.34 21.68 8.70
N SER A 47 1.66 22.81 9.35
CA SER A 47 2.61 22.94 10.48
C SER A 47 3.74 21.91 10.49
N ILE A 48 4.35 21.63 9.32
CA ILE A 48 5.43 20.65 9.20
C ILE A 48 6.72 21.33 9.67
N PRO A 49 7.37 20.84 10.72
CA PRO A 49 8.60 21.46 11.19
C PRO A 49 9.71 21.32 10.16
N LEU A 50 10.22 22.46 9.68
CA LEU A 50 11.60 22.69 9.22
C LEU A 50 12.12 22.00 7.94
N GLN A 51 11.30 21.39 7.10
CA GLN A 51 11.74 20.98 5.77
C GLN A 51 11.02 21.82 4.71
N PRO A 52 11.67 22.20 3.60
CA PRO A 52 10.94 22.82 2.50
C PRO A 52 9.85 21.83 2.06
N TYR A 53 8.60 22.27 2.21
CA TYR A 53 7.45 21.48 1.83
C TYR A 53 7.60 21.02 0.38
N LYS A 54 7.44 19.74 0.13
CA LYS A 54 7.41 19.23 -1.22
C LYS A 54 6.00 19.44 -1.77
N GLY A 55 5.87 20.38 -2.69
CA GLY A 55 4.67 20.56 -3.49
C GLY A 55 4.80 19.80 -4.80
N ILE A 56 3.71 19.28 -5.31
CA ILE A 56 3.61 18.76 -6.67
C ILE A 56 2.57 19.56 -7.42
N GLU A 57 2.95 20.09 -8.58
CA GLU A 57 2.02 20.81 -9.44
C GLU A 57 1.29 19.82 -10.36
N MET A 58 -0.04 19.86 -10.31
CA MET A 58 -0.89 19.08 -11.19
C MET A 58 -2.00 20.00 -11.72
N ASN A 59 -2.05 20.19 -13.03
CA ASN A 59 -3.03 21.07 -13.71
C ASN A 59 -3.04 22.52 -13.18
N GLY A 60 -1.87 23.07 -12.86
CA GLY A 60 -1.74 24.44 -12.35
C GLY A 60 -2.09 24.60 -10.88
N ILE A 61 -2.37 23.53 -10.17
CA ILE A 61 -2.64 23.53 -8.72
C ILE A 61 -1.50 22.83 -8.00
N ILE A 62 -1.01 23.43 -6.92
CA ILE A 62 0.05 22.84 -6.08
C ILE A 62 -0.62 22.08 -4.94
N TYR A 63 -0.29 20.80 -4.84
CA TYR A 63 -0.74 19.89 -3.76
C TYR A 63 0.44 19.55 -2.84
N LEU A 64 0.17 19.35 -1.57
CA LEU A 64 1.18 18.82 -0.65
C LEU A 64 1.49 17.36 -1.01
N ASP A 65 2.76 17.06 -1.26
CA ASP A 65 3.25 15.69 -1.42
C ASP A 65 3.65 15.11 -0.06
N ILE A 66 2.86 14.16 0.43
CA ILE A 66 3.10 13.46 1.69
C ILE A 66 3.84 12.13 1.50
N THR A 67 4.24 11.81 0.28
CA THR A 67 4.90 10.54 -0.05
C THR A 67 6.11 10.27 0.85
N TYR A 68 6.96 11.29 1.05
CA TYR A 68 8.18 11.18 1.84
C TYR A 68 7.94 11.04 3.35
N LEU A 69 6.76 11.44 3.84
CA LEU A 69 6.37 11.30 5.24
C LEU A 69 5.74 9.92 5.48
N LEU A 70 4.84 9.51 4.60
CA LEU A 70 4.05 8.31 4.79
C LEU A 70 4.78 7.01 4.41
N ASN A 71 5.60 7.03 3.35
CA ASN A 71 6.28 5.83 2.87
C ASN A 71 7.16 5.14 3.93
N PRO A 72 7.97 5.85 4.75
CA PRO A 72 8.77 5.18 5.78
C PRO A 72 7.90 4.45 6.81
N VAL A 73 6.83 5.08 7.29
CA VAL A 73 5.92 4.51 8.30
C VAL A 73 5.15 3.32 7.71
N LEU A 74 4.67 3.47 6.48
CA LEU A 74 3.97 2.39 5.78
C LEU A 74 4.89 1.19 5.55
N LYS A 75 6.15 1.44 5.18
CA LYS A 75 7.17 0.40 5.00
C LYS A 75 7.39 -0.40 6.28
N GLU A 76 7.60 0.27 7.41
CA GLU A 76 7.79 -0.40 8.71
C GLU A 76 6.58 -1.26 9.06
N THR A 77 5.38 -0.73 8.87
CA THR A 77 4.12 -1.46 9.12
C THR A 77 4.00 -2.70 8.24
N VAL A 78 4.32 -2.58 6.95
CA VAL A 78 4.29 -3.71 6.00
C VAL A 78 5.29 -4.78 6.39
N LEU A 79 6.52 -4.41 6.72
CA LEU A 79 7.54 -5.37 7.17
C LEU A 79 7.10 -6.13 8.43
N ALA A 80 6.50 -5.43 9.38
CA ALA A 80 5.94 -6.05 10.59
C ALA A 80 4.77 -7.00 10.25
N ALA A 81 3.90 -6.61 9.33
CA ALA A 81 2.78 -7.43 8.86
C ALA A 81 3.25 -8.71 8.17
N GLU A 82 4.22 -8.59 7.26
CA GLU A 82 4.81 -9.74 6.57
C GLU A 82 5.53 -10.69 7.54
N ALA A 83 6.24 -10.15 8.52
CA ALA A 83 6.90 -10.94 9.56
C ALA A 83 5.87 -11.69 10.43
N ALA A 84 4.79 -11.03 10.84
CA ALA A 84 3.70 -11.66 11.60
C ALA A 84 3.03 -12.79 10.79
N ARG A 85 2.77 -12.56 9.49
CA ARG A 85 2.23 -13.58 8.57
C ARG A 85 3.17 -14.76 8.43
N ALA A 86 4.46 -14.51 8.24
CA ALA A 86 5.47 -15.56 8.15
C ALA A 86 5.53 -16.40 9.42
N ALA A 87 5.53 -15.76 10.59
CA ALA A 87 5.51 -16.42 11.90
C ALA A 87 4.24 -17.28 12.10
N ALA A 88 3.09 -16.79 11.68
CA ALA A 88 1.83 -17.54 11.76
C ALA A 88 1.87 -18.79 10.84
N ASN A 89 2.40 -18.65 9.63
CA ASN A 89 2.52 -19.74 8.66
C ASN A 89 3.55 -20.82 9.07
N ALA A 90 4.58 -20.42 9.80
CA ALA A 90 5.61 -21.34 10.33
C ALA A 90 5.10 -22.23 11.49
N ARG A 91 3.93 -21.94 12.05
CA ARG A 91 3.35 -22.74 13.14
C ARG A 91 2.96 -24.14 12.64
N PRO A 92 3.02 -25.16 13.52
CA PRO A 92 2.46 -26.47 13.23
C PRO A 92 0.99 -26.35 12.80
N TRP A 93 0.53 -27.29 11.95
CA TRP A 93 -0.82 -27.23 11.36
C TRP A 93 -1.95 -27.09 12.41
N TYR A 94 -1.81 -27.71 13.60
CA TYR A 94 -2.77 -27.65 14.69
C TYR A 94 -2.78 -26.31 15.45
N GLU A 95 -1.75 -25.46 15.27
CA GLU A 95 -1.65 -24.11 15.86
C GLU A 95 -1.92 -23.01 14.84
N ARG A 96 -2.06 -23.32 13.54
CA ARG A 96 -2.26 -22.33 12.49
C ARG A 96 -3.47 -21.43 12.73
N TYR A 97 -4.55 -22.00 13.28
CA TYR A 97 -5.74 -21.22 13.62
C TYR A 97 -5.39 -20.06 14.57
N HIS A 98 -4.61 -20.34 15.63
CA HIS A 98 -4.19 -19.28 16.55
C HIS A 98 -3.30 -18.24 15.88
N GLY A 99 -2.45 -18.65 14.93
CA GLY A 99 -1.63 -17.75 14.12
C GLY A 99 -2.48 -16.81 13.26
N VAL A 100 -3.49 -17.35 12.58
CA VAL A 100 -4.42 -16.57 11.77
C VAL A 100 -5.22 -15.59 12.64
N MET A 101 -5.75 -16.04 13.77
CA MET A 101 -6.48 -15.16 14.71
C MET A 101 -5.60 -14.03 15.23
N ALA A 102 -4.32 -14.31 15.53
CA ALA A 102 -3.38 -13.28 15.95
C ALA A 102 -3.16 -12.23 14.87
N ILE A 103 -3.04 -12.62 13.60
CA ILE A 103 -2.95 -11.70 12.45
C ILE A 103 -4.15 -10.75 12.42
N TYR A 104 -5.36 -11.27 12.50
CA TYR A 104 -6.59 -10.45 12.47
C TYR A 104 -6.65 -9.48 13.65
N LEU A 105 -6.25 -9.92 14.86
CA LEU A 105 -6.25 -9.06 16.05
C LEU A 105 -5.20 -7.93 15.93
N ILE A 106 -4.00 -8.24 15.42
CA ILE A 106 -2.96 -7.22 15.19
C ILE A 106 -3.44 -6.22 14.14
N PHE A 107 -3.93 -6.70 13.01
CA PHE A 107 -4.48 -5.84 11.95
C PHE A 107 -5.59 -4.94 12.48
N TYR A 108 -6.58 -5.52 13.18
CA TYR A 108 -7.68 -4.75 13.77
C TYR A 108 -7.18 -3.67 14.73
N ALA A 109 -6.19 -3.98 15.56
CA ALA A 109 -5.61 -3.02 16.50
C ALA A 109 -4.92 -1.84 15.78
N LEU A 110 -4.46 -2.03 14.54
CA LEU A 110 -3.83 -0.98 13.73
C LEU A 110 -4.84 -0.08 13.01
N VAL A 111 -6.01 -0.63 12.61
CA VAL A 111 -6.91 0.02 11.64
C VAL A 111 -8.31 0.34 12.19
N LYS A 112 -8.67 -0.13 13.39
CA LYS A 112 -9.97 0.18 14.00
C LYS A 112 -10.14 1.69 14.20
N PRO A 113 -11.37 2.21 14.36
CA PRO A 113 -11.60 3.62 14.64
C PRO A 113 -10.71 4.15 15.79
N GLY A 114 -10.00 5.27 15.52
CA GLY A 114 -9.05 5.89 16.46
C GLY A 114 -7.71 5.17 16.59
N ALA A 115 -7.43 4.14 15.78
CA ALA A 115 -6.13 3.47 15.75
C ALA A 115 -5.12 4.23 14.85
N PRO A 116 -3.81 3.95 14.94
CA PRO A 116 -2.78 4.71 14.22
C PRO A 116 -3.04 4.86 12.71
N TRP A 117 -3.61 3.86 12.06
CA TRP A 117 -3.87 3.89 10.62
C TRP A 117 -5.28 4.36 10.24
N ASP A 118 -6.07 4.85 11.20
CA ASP A 118 -7.30 5.59 10.92
C ASP A 118 -6.98 7.06 10.57
N VAL A 119 -6.14 7.23 9.54
CA VAL A 119 -5.58 8.55 9.13
C VAL A 119 -6.63 9.53 8.60
N LYS A 120 -7.89 9.13 8.47
CA LYS A 120 -9.00 10.05 8.22
C LYS A 120 -9.34 10.90 9.44
N LEU A 121 -8.91 10.52 10.64
CA LEU A 121 -9.06 11.29 11.86
C LEU A 121 -7.85 12.21 12.10
N PRO A 122 -8.06 13.47 12.54
CA PRO A 122 -6.98 14.42 12.75
C PRO A 122 -5.86 13.91 13.65
N GLU A 123 -6.19 13.30 14.79
CA GLU A 123 -5.22 12.82 15.77
C GLU A 123 -4.37 11.67 15.22
N CYS A 124 -5.01 10.78 14.45
CA CYS A 124 -4.33 9.64 13.82
C CYS A 124 -3.45 10.11 12.67
N TRP A 125 -3.91 11.07 11.88
CA TRP A 125 -3.13 11.71 10.82
C TRP A 125 -1.85 12.34 11.39
N GLU A 126 -1.99 13.20 12.41
CA GLU A 126 -0.87 13.93 12.98
C GLU A 126 0.15 13.00 13.65
N SER A 127 -0.32 11.95 14.34
CA SER A 127 0.56 10.98 14.98
C SER A 127 1.25 10.03 14.00
N THR A 128 0.60 9.68 12.89
CA THR A 128 1.13 8.70 11.93
C THR A 128 1.94 9.36 10.81
N ILE A 129 1.44 10.47 10.26
CA ILE A 129 2.08 11.17 9.14
C ILE A 129 3.08 12.23 9.63
N GLY A 130 2.87 12.75 10.85
CA GLY A 130 3.75 13.77 11.42
C GLY A 130 3.52 15.16 10.84
N ALA A 131 2.35 15.40 10.22
CA ALA A 131 1.94 16.67 9.62
C ALA A 131 0.58 17.09 10.17
N LYS A 132 0.31 18.39 10.19
CA LYS A 132 -1.01 18.90 10.56
C LYS A 132 -2.09 18.34 9.61
N TYR A 133 -3.24 18.00 10.18
CA TYR A 133 -4.37 17.51 9.41
C TYR A 133 -4.87 18.57 8.39
N PRO A 134 -4.96 18.21 7.11
CA PRO A 134 -5.30 19.21 6.08
C PRO A 134 -6.78 19.62 6.05
N GLY A 135 -7.64 18.77 6.59
CA GLY A 135 -9.09 18.82 6.43
C GLY A 135 -9.57 17.64 5.58
N PHE A 136 -10.78 17.16 5.87
CA PHE A 136 -11.29 15.90 5.29
C PHE A 136 -11.57 15.99 3.77
N ASP A 137 -11.75 17.18 3.21
CA ASP A 137 -12.00 17.44 1.79
C ASP A 137 -10.76 17.92 1.02
N VAL A 138 -9.65 18.15 1.71
CA VAL A 138 -8.41 18.63 1.11
C VAL A 138 -7.60 17.48 0.52
N LYS A 139 -7.31 17.55 -0.78
CA LYS A 139 -6.48 16.56 -1.44
C LYS A 139 -5.00 16.80 -1.17
N VAL A 140 -4.31 15.70 -0.89
CA VAL A 140 -2.86 15.61 -0.82
C VAL A 140 -2.35 14.65 -1.89
N CYS A 141 -1.09 14.76 -2.26
CA CYS A 141 -0.45 13.83 -3.19
C CYS A 141 0.25 12.71 -2.41
N PHE A 142 -0.03 11.47 -2.76
CA PHE A 142 0.66 10.29 -2.27
C PHE A 142 1.05 9.39 -3.44
N ASN A 143 2.35 9.19 -3.67
CA ASN A 143 2.90 8.41 -4.79
C ASN A 143 2.33 8.83 -6.17
N GLY A 144 2.08 10.13 -6.37
CA GLY A 144 1.53 10.69 -7.59
C GLY A 144 -0.01 10.64 -7.70
N TRP A 145 -0.69 10.16 -6.68
CA TRP A 145 -2.16 10.08 -6.62
C TRP A 145 -2.71 11.17 -5.71
N LEU A 146 -3.74 11.86 -6.17
CA LEU A 146 -4.45 12.86 -5.36
C LEU A 146 -5.54 12.19 -4.55
N MET A 147 -5.42 12.23 -3.23
CA MET A 147 -6.34 11.60 -2.30
C MET A 147 -6.74 12.57 -1.19
N THR A 148 -7.99 12.52 -0.76
CA THR A 148 -8.41 13.08 0.52
C THR A 148 -7.89 12.20 1.67
N PRO A 149 -7.89 12.67 2.94
CA PRO A 149 -7.54 11.82 4.07
C PRO A 149 -8.37 10.54 4.18
N GLU A 150 -9.66 10.60 3.81
CA GLU A 150 -10.55 9.43 3.80
C GLU A 150 -10.14 8.42 2.74
N GLU A 151 -9.94 8.89 1.49
CA GLU A 151 -9.47 8.05 0.39
C GLU A 151 -8.11 7.41 0.71
N LEU A 152 -7.20 8.17 1.32
CA LEU A 152 -5.90 7.69 1.78
C LEU A 152 -6.03 6.64 2.89
N GLY A 153 -6.93 6.87 3.86
CA GLY A 153 -7.21 5.92 4.93
C GLY A 153 -7.71 4.57 4.37
N ASN A 154 -8.64 4.61 3.44
CA ASN A 154 -9.15 3.41 2.78
C ASN A 154 -8.09 2.71 1.92
N PHE A 155 -7.25 3.47 1.20
CA PHE A 155 -6.12 2.93 0.46
C PHE A 155 -5.11 2.22 1.39
N THR A 156 -4.68 2.88 2.46
CA THR A 156 -3.71 2.30 3.41
C THR A 156 -4.29 1.11 4.16
N TYR A 157 -5.59 1.12 4.49
CA TYR A 157 -6.30 -0.04 5.04
C TYR A 157 -6.20 -1.27 4.12
N GLY A 158 -6.48 -1.09 2.82
CA GLY A 158 -6.35 -2.15 1.82
C GLY A 158 -4.91 -2.63 1.64
N TYR A 159 -3.96 -1.70 1.58
CA TYR A 159 -2.53 -1.99 1.40
C TYR A 159 -1.94 -2.81 2.57
N ILE A 160 -2.20 -2.38 3.80
CA ILE A 160 -1.77 -3.06 5.03
C ILE A 160 -2.49 -4.41 5.18
N GLY A 161 -3.79 -4.47 4.87
CA GLY A 161 -4.55 -5.71 4.87
C GLY A 161 -3.96 -6.76 3.93
N GLY A 162 -3.54 -6.33 2.73
CA GLY A 162 -2.80 -7.17 1.78
C GLY A 162 -1.49 -7.70 2.35
N ALA A 163 -0.72 -6.87 3.05
CA ALA A 163 0.53 -7.26 3.70
C ALA A 163 0.32 -8.31 4.80
N PHE A 164 -0.74 -8.18 5.59
CA PHE A 164 -1.15 -9.20 6.55
C PHE A 164 -1.70 -10.48 5.88
N GLY A 165 -1.96 -10.46 4.58
CA GLY A 165 -2.57 -11.58 3.85
C GLY A 165 -4.05 -11.76 4.13
N ILE A 166 -4.73 -10.70 4.54
CA ILE A 166 -6.18 -10.71 4.75
C ILE A 166 -6.87 -10.69 3.39
N PRO A 167 -7.81 -11.60 3.10
CA PRO A 167 -8.53 -11.60 1.84
C PRO A 167 -9.33 -10.31 1.60
N LEU A 168 -9.38 -9.83 0.36
CA LEU A 168 -10.05 -8.58 -0.02
C LEU A 168 -11.52 -8.54 0.40
N ASN A 169 -12.24 -9.66 0.24
CA ASN A 169 -13.64 -9.76 0.67
C ASN A 169 -13.83 -9.60 2.18
N VAL A 170 -12.82 -9.95 2.98
CA VAL A 170 -12.83 -9.73 4.44
C VAL A 170 -12.59 -8.27 4.76
N LEU A 171 -11.73 -7.60 3.98
CA LEU A 171 -11.51 -6.16 4.12
C LEU A 171 -12.78 -5.37 3.78
N TYR A 172 -13.50 -5.73 2.71
CA TYR A 172 -14.80 -5.15 2.39
C TYR A 172 -15.83 -5.36 3.50
N ALA A 173 -15.91 -6.59 4.03
CA ALA A 173 -16.82 -6.87 5.14
C ALA A 173 -16.48 -6.04 6.40
N GLY A 174 -15.20 -5.82 6.65
CA GLY A 174 -14.73 -4.98 7.77
C GLY A 174 -15.08 -3.51 7.59
N SER A 175 -14.90 -2.96 6.38
CA SER A 175 -15.31 -1.60 6.02
C SER A 175 -16.81 -1.44 6.17
N TRP A 176 -17.60 -2.34 5.59
CA TRP A 176 -19.06 -2.31 5.65
C TRP A 176 -19.58 -2.41 7.09
N TYR A 177 -18.96 -3.25 7.93
CA TYR A 177 -19.26 -3.30 9.34
C TYR A 177 -18.99 -1.97 10.06
N ALA A 178 -17.83 -1.34 9.76
CA ALA A 178 -17.44 -0.06 10.34
C ALA A 178 -18.39 1.09 9.94
N ALA A 179 -18.93 1.03 8.71
CA ALA A 179 -19.92 1.97 8.20
C ALA A 179 -21.35 1.74 8.74
N GLY A 180 -21.58 0.73 9.59
CA GLY A 180 -22.87 0.43 10.17
C GLY A 180 -23.85 -0.29 9.23
N PHE A 181 -23.36 -1.07 8.28
CA PHE A 181 -24.14 -1.84 7.30
C PHE A 181 -25.07 -0.99 6.43
N PRO A 182 -24.57 -0.04 5.65
CA PRO A 182 -25.41 0.77 4.78
C PRO A 182 -26.15 -0.12 3.76
N MET A 183 -27.47 -0.02 3.69
CA MET A 183 -28.29 -0.90 2.87
C MET A 183 -28.84 -0.23 1.62
N SER A 184 -28.80 1.10 1.52
CA SER A 184 -29.37 1.85 0.38
C SER A 184 -28.95 3.32 0.34
N GLY A 185 -29.16 3.99 -0.80
CA GLY A 185 -29.00 5.43 -0.97
C GLY A 185 -27.56 5.91 -1.00
N GLU A 186 -27.34 7.16 -0.60
CA GLU A 186 -26.05 7.85 -0.65
C GLU A 186 -24.99 7.17 0.22
N SER A 187 -25.37 6.55 1.33
CA SER A 187 -24.45 5.82 2.21
C SER A 187 -23.90 4.56 1.54
N LEU A 188 -24.68 3.87 0.71
CA LEU A 188 -24.21 2.73 -0.06
C LEU A 188 -23.29 3.17 -1.21
N GLU A 189 -23.57 4.30 -1.85
CA GLU A 189 -22.69 4.87 -2.88
C GLU A 189 -21.34 5.29 -2.27
N GLY A 190 -21.36 5.86 -1.06
CA GLY A 190 -20.16 6.17 -0.29
C GLY A 190 -19.30 4.92 -0.06
N GLU A 191 -19.93 3.82 0.39
CA GLU A 191 -19.23 2.55 0.64
C GLU A 191 -18.59 1.97 -0.63
N TYR A 192 -19.21 2.09 -1.81
CA TYR A 192 -18.58 1.67 -3.07
C TYR A 192 -17.33 2.50 -3.42
N LYS A 193 -17.30 3.78 -3.07
CA LYS A 193 -16.11 4.63 -3.22
C LYS A 193 -15.01 4.17 -2.28
N ASP A 194 -15.35 3.85 -1.04
CA ASP A 194 -14.41 3.31 -0.06
C ASP A 194 -13.81 1.99 -0.52
N TRP A 195 -14.64 1.08 -1.04
CA TRP A 195 -14.18 -0.19 -1.59
C TRP A 195 -13.22 -0.03 -2.76
N TYR A 196 -13.45 0.95 -3.63
CA TYR A 196 -12.54 1.26 -4.73
C TYR A 196 -11.12 1.61 -4.20
N HIS A 197 -11.04 2.42 -3.15
CA HIS A 197 -9.74 2.80 -2.56
C HIS A 197 -9.12 1.64 -1.78
N ILE A 198 -9.91 0.84 -1.08
CA ILE A 198 -9.47 -0.39 -0.40
C ILE A 198 -8.88 -1.37 -1.41
N GLU A 199 -9.60 -1.63 -2.51
CA GLU A 199 -9.13 -2.51 -3.58
C GLU A 199 -7.84 -1.97 -4.22
N SER A 200 -7.80 -0.67 -4.52
CA SER A 200 -6.62 -0.02 -5.10
C SER A 200 -5.38 -0.20 -4.21
N GLY A 201 -5.51 -0.03 -2.91
CA GLY A 201 -4.44 -0.29 -1.95
C GLY A 201 -4.03 -1.75 -1.90
N TYR A 202 -5.01 -2.65 -1.82
CA TYR A 202 -4.78 -4.10 -1.82
C TYR A 202 -4.06 -4.56 -3.09
N MET A 203 -4.51 -4.12 -4.26
CA MET A 203 -3.91 -4.46 -5.55
C MET A 203 -2.53 -3.82 -5.72
N ALA A 204 -2.31 -2.61 -5.20
CA ALA A 204 -1.00 -2.00 -5.15
C ALA A 204 0.00 -2.87 -4.36
N TYR A 205 -0.38 -3.42 -3.22
CA TYR A 205 0.45 -4.37 -2.49
C TYR A 205 0.69 -5.66 -3.29
N GLN A 206 -0.34 -6.24 -3.90
CA GLN A 206 -0.24 -7.51 -4.64
C GLN A 206 0.55 -7.40 -5.95
N SER A 207 0.30 -6.32 -6.73
CA SER A 207 0.83 -6.20 -8.10
C SER A 207 2.26 -5.69 -8.12
N TYR A 208 2.63 -4.88 -7.16
CA TYR A 208 3.92 -4.22 -7.27
C TYR A 208 4.98 -4.91 -6.45
N ASN A 209 4.63 -5.90 -5.55
CA ASN A 209 5.70 -6.15 -4.63
C ASN A 209 6.39 -4.80 -4.40
N ILE A 210 5.59 -3.73 -4.30
CA ILE A 210 6.14 -2.44 -3.94
C ILE A 210 6.67 -2.70 -2.54
N ARG A 211 7.75 -3.45 -2.57
CA ARG A 211 8.76 -3.27 -1.59
C ARG A 211 9.05 -1.78 -1.73
N ILE A 212 8.42 -1.02 -0.87
CA ILE A 212 8.87 0.30 -0.47
C ILE A 212 10.28 0.09 0.13
N LEU A 213 11.02 -0.79 -0.48
CA LEU A 213 12.35 -1.26 -0.20
C LEU A 213 13.23 -0.69 -1.31
N GLY A 214 13.36 0.63 -1.35
CA GLY A 214 14.52 1.26 -1.97
C GLY A 214 15.70 1.13 -1.04
#